data_6a83839f32273da90447947ddfb0f127
#
_entry.id   6a83839f32273da90447947ddfb0f127
#
_cell.length_a   1.000
_cell.length_b   1.000
_cell.length_c   1.000
_cell.angle_alpha   90.00
_cell.angle_beta   90.00
_cell.angle_gamma   90.00
#
_symmetry.space_group_name_H-M   'P 1'
#
loop_
_entity.id
_entity.type
_entity.pdbx_description
1 polymer ?
#
loop_
_entity_poly.entity_id
_entity_poly.type
_entity_poly.pdbx_seq_one_letter_code
_entity_poly.pdbx_strand_id
1 'polypeptide(L)'
;MTPTDPSSLAAAKARYDGERAKRVRDEGVGQYHSLNEYHLDQDPWADPNFTRDPIIEEVEVVILGGGFAGMLAATDLLRRGITSFRIIEKAADFGGTWYWNRYPGCMCDVDATIYLPLLEETGYMPTERYASAAEIFAYCQLLGRHFGLYEHALFQTEIESLKWDDDAKRWDLVSKRGDQIRTQFFIAAGGLMHKAKLPGIEGIELFEGKAFHTTRWDYDYTGGSPTESMDHLRDKVVGIIGTGATSVQVVPQLARTAKEVYVFQRTPSAVGVRAQMPIDPEWFRSLPPGWQQERMRNFTEVVTGNTEEVDQVGDGWTAAMRVDTQTIPTTDEQRAELESIDFEVMEGFRRRVDEVIEDKETAEKLKPWYGKHCKRLCFHDEYLQSFNLPNVHLVDTDGRGVREMSAAGPIVDGKEFPLDLLIFASGFEVTTGLVDRLGFDPVGRDDVLLSERWHDGTHSLHGVITAEFPNLFVVSFIQAGFGLNFVHFLSESANHITWLIKHCLTQGIASIEATVEAEDEWLQTLWKRSGAIAQYNKTCTPSYGNSEGARTMLAARGAVYPGSLLAYAALLDDWRNAGTLEGT
;
A
#
# COMPACT_ATOMS: atom_id res chain seq x y z
N MET A 1 1.01 28.40 16.92
CA MET A 1 1.30 28.78 15.52
C MET A 1 0.71 30.15 15.25
N THR A 2 1.43 31.05 14.61
CA THR A 2 0.87 32.36 14.17
C THR A 2 -0.06 32.05 12.98
N PRO A 3 -1.28 32.61 12.91
CA PRO A 3 -2.17 32.39 11.77
C PRO A 3 -1.48 32.79 10.47
N THR A 4 -1.56 31.92 9.47
CA THR A 4 -1.03 32.20 8.12
C THR A 4 -1.74 33.41 7.53
N ASP A 5 -0.99 34.30 6.89
CA ASP A 5 -1.57 35.44 6.17
C ASP A 5 -2.57 34.93 5.11
N PRO A 6 -3.84 35.37 5.13
CA PRO A 6 -4.86 34.98 4.18
C PRO A 6 -4.46 35.15 2.70
N SER A 7 -3.62 36.14 2.40
CA SER A 7 -3.12 36.39 1.03
C SER A 7 -2.15 35.28 0.58
N SER A 8 -1.31 34.78 1.47
CA SER A 8 -0.38 33.67 1.21
C SER A 8 -1.12 32.35 0.98
N LEU A 9 -2.16 32.09 1.77
CA LEU A 9 -3.01 30.90 1.61
C LEU A 9 -3.76 30.93 0.28
N ALA A 10 -4.34 32.08 -0.11
CA ALA A 10 -5.03 32.23 -1.39
C ALA A 10 -4.09 32.02 -2.59
N ALA A 11 -2.87 32.57 -2.53
CA ALA A 11 -1.84 32.39 -3.56
C ALA A 11 -1.43 30.92 -3.68
N ALA A 12 -1.25 30.22 -2.55
CA ALA A 12 -0.91 28.79 -2.54
C ALA A 12 -2.04 27.93 -3.15
N LYS A 13 -3.31 28.22 -2.82
CA LYS A 13 -4.46 27.53 -3.41
C LYS A 13 -4.51 27.70 -4.93
N ALA A 14 -4.35 28.92 -5.41
CA ALA A 14 -4.30 29.20 -6.85
C ALA A 14 -3.17 28.40 -7.53
N ARG A 15 -2.03 28.25 -6.87
CA ARG A 15 -0.93 27.45 -7.35
C ARG A 15 -1.24 25.94 -7.32
N TYR A 16 -1.86 25.42 -6.25
CA TYR A 16 -2.31 24.03 -6.17
C TYR A 16 -3.26 23.69 -7.32
N ASP A 17 -4.22 24.57 -7.61
CA ASP A 17 -5.16 24.39 -8.73
C ASP A 17 -4.44 24.39 -10.08
N GLY A 18 -3.49 25.29 -10.30
CA GLY A 18 -2.67 25.32 -11.50
C GLY A 18 -1.83 24.05 -11.68
N GLU A 19 -1.16 23.61 -10.62
CA GLU A 19 -0.37 22.37 -10.63
C GLU A 19 -1.24 21.13 -10.82
N ARG A 20 -2.43 21.09 -10.21
CA ARG A 20 -3.41 20.03 -10.43
C ARG A 20 -3.85 19.96 -11.89
N ALA A 21 -4.19 21.11 -12.49
CA ALA A 21 -4.67 21.18 -13.88
C ALA A 21 -3.68 20.60 -14.89
N LYS A 22 -2.37 20.74 -14.66
CA LYS A 22 -1.33 20.14 -15.51
C LYS A 22 -1.34 18.60 -15.50
N ARG A 23 -1.87 17.97 -14.46
CA ARG A 23 -1.74 16.52 -14.17
C ARG A 23 -3.02 15.72 -14.35
N VAL A 24 -4.18 16.38 -14.37
CA VAL A 24 -5.47 15.70 -14.60
C VAL A 24 -5.52 15.19 -16.03
N ARG A 25 -5.93 13.94 -16.20
CA ARG A 25 -6.10 13.27 -17.48
C ARG A 25 -7.48 12.63 -17.57
N ASP A 26 -8.07 12.66 -18.74
CA ASP A 26 -9.39 12.08 -18.99
C ASP A 26 -9.40 10.56 -18.83
N GLU A 27 -8.27 9.90 -19.15
CA GLU A 27 -8.09 8.44 -19.02
C GLU A 27 -8.05 7.97 -17.56
N GLY A 28 -7.82 8.87 -16.59
CA GLY A 28 -7.74 8.51 -15.18
C GLY A 28 -6.75 7.36 -14.91
N VAL A 29 -7.24 6.27 -14.29
CA VAL A 29 -6.41 5.06 -14.05
C VAL A 29 -6.10 4.28 -15.34
N GLY A 30 -6.89 4.44 -16.40
CA GLY A 30 -6.66 3.80 -17.69
C GLY A 30 -5.42 4.30 -18.43
N GLN A 31 -4.74 5.33 -17.91
CA GLN A 31 -3.45 5.79 -18.45
C GLN A 31 -2.27 4.83 -18.19
N TYR A 32 -2.50 3.76 -17.44
CA TYR A 32 -1.45 2.81 -17.05
C TYR A 32 -1.62 1.46 -17.73
N HIS A 33 -0.50 0.79 -17.94
CA HIS A 33 -0.39 -0.54 -18.49
C HIS A 33 0.11 -1.52 -17.45
N SER A 34 -0.19 -2.81 -17.63
CA SER A 34 0.34 -3.87 -16.79
C SER A 34 1.75 -4.29 -17.24
N LEU A 35 2.52 -4.90 -16.33
CA LEU A 35 3.88 -5.34 -16.64
C LEU A 35 3.90 -6.48 -17.69
N ASN A 36 2.89 -7.35 -17.70
CA ASN A 36 2.81 -8.48 -18.62
C ASN A 36 2.63 -8.07 -20.07
N GLU A 37 2.04 -6.91 -20.35
CA GLU A 37 1.93 -6.38 -21.72
C GLU A 37 3.30 -6.14 -22.37
N TYR A 38 4.34 -5.95 -21.54
CA TYR A 38 5.73 -5.68 -21.97
C TYR A 38 6.72 -6.73 -21.49
N HIS A 39 6.25 -7.91 -21.05
CA HIS A 39 7.07 -9.02 -20.54
C HIS A 39 8.02 -8.63 -19.38
N LEU A 40 7.58 -7.72 -18.51
CA LEU A 40 8.31 -7.24 -17.34
C LEU A 40 7.78 -7.81 -16.02
N ASP A 41 6.91 -8.82 -16.07
CA ASP A 41 6.20 -9.40 -14.92
C ASP A 41 6.87 -10.63 -14.32
N GLN A 42 7.88 -11.19 -14.98
CA GLN A 42 8.59 -12.38 -14.51
C GLN A 42 9.15 -12.17 -13.09
N ASP A 43 8.96 -13.17 -12.22
CA ASP A 43 9.52 -13.15 -10.88
C ASP A 43 11.01 -13.53 -10.93
N PRO A 44 11.94 -12.59 -10.60
CA PRO A 44 13.37 -12.85 -10.70
C PRO A 44 13.89 -13.69 -9.52
N TRP A 45 13.10 -13.96 -8.50
CA TRP A 45 13.50 -14.67 -7.29
C TRP A 45 12.86 -16.05 -7.14
N ALA A 46 11.95 -16.41 -8.05
CA ALA A 46 11.34 -17.72 -8.09
C ALA A 46 12.17 -18.68 -8.95
N ASP A 47 12.17 -19.98 -8.60
CA ASP A 47 12.69 -21.00 -9.49
C ASP A 47 11.76 -21.16 -10.70
N PRO A 48 12.18 -20.80 -11.92
CA PRO A 48 11.33 -20.93 -13.10
C PRO A 48 11.01 -22.39 -13.46
N ASN A 49 11.77 -23.35 -12.94
CA ASN A 49 11.60 -24.77 -13.17
C ASN A 49 10.84 -25.47 -12.02
N PHE A 50 10.31 -24.70 -11.06
CA PHE A 50 9.59 -25.29 -9.94
C PHE A 50 8.36 -26.07 -10.40
N THR A 51 8.32 -27.35 -10.02
CA THR A 51 7.21 -28.25 -10.28
C THR A 51 6.83 -29.01 -9.02
N ARG A 52 5.57 -29.33 -8.87
CA ARG A 52 5.03 -30.25 -7.88
C ARG A 52 3.78 -30.91 -8.43
N ASP A 53 3.41 -32.06 -7.86
CA ASP A 53 2.14 -32.69 -8.20
C ASP A 53 0.96 -31.84 -7.71
N PRO A 54 -0.18 -31.83 -8.44
CA PRO A 54 -1.41 -31.20 -8.00
C PRO A 54 -1.89 -31.78 -6.67
N ILE A 55 -2.48 -30.95 -5.83
CA ILE A 55 -3.05 -31.34 -4.54
C ILE A 55 -4.58 -31.41 -4.67
N ILE A 56 -5.18 -32.47 -4.13
CA ILE A 56 -6.64 -32.63 -4.03
C ILE A 56 -6.95 -32.81 -2.55
N GLU A 57 -7.60 -31.80 -1.96
CA GLU A 57 -7.88 -31.81 -0.52
C GLU A 57 -9.13 -30.98 -0.16
N GLU A 58 -9.61 -31.20 1.07
CA GLU A 58 -10.63 -30.36 1.69
C GLU A 58 -10.07 -29.79 2.99
N VAL A 59 -10.24 -28.47 3.20
CA VAL A 59 -9.81 -27.74 4.41
C VAL A 59 -10.93 -26.83 4.90
N GLU A 60 -10.87 -26.41 6.16
CA GLU A 60 -11.85 -25.47 6.71
C GLU A 60 -11.66 -24.07 6.13
N VAL A 61 -10.41 -23.61 5.95
CA VAL A 61 -10.11 -22.24 5.53
C VAL A 61 -9.04 -22.23 4.42
N VAL A 62 -9.26 -21.45 3.38
CA VAL A 62 -8.20 -21.05 2.44
C VAL A 62 -7.92 -19.56 2.62
N ILE A 63 -6.64 -19.21 2.72
CA ILE A 63 -6.13 -17.84 2.79
C ILE A 63 -5.37 -17.55 1.49
N LEU A 64 -5.80 -16.56 0.73
CA LEU A 64 -5.07 -16.07 -0.44
C LEU A 64 -4.11 -14.96 -0.02
N GLY A 65 -2.81 -15.20 -0.18
CA GLY A 65 -1.73 -14.27 0.08
C GLY A 65 -0.88 -14.62 1.30
N GLY A 66 0.44 -14.65 1.10
CA GLY A 66 1.47 -14.93 2.11
C GLY A 66 2.17 -13.67 2.65
N GLY A 67 1.55 -12.49 2.51
CA GLY A 67 2.00 -11.25 3.17
C GLY A 67 1.54 -11.17 4.63
N PHE A 68 1.82 -10.07 5.32
CA PHE A 68 1.41 -9.89 6.71
C PHE A 68 -0.09 -10.15 6.96
N ALA A 69 -0.97 -9.77 6.04
CA ALA A 69 -2.41 -10.02 6.19
C ALA A 69 -2.72 -11.51 6.34
N GLY A 70 -2.22 -12.34 5.41
CA GLY A 70 -2.44 -13.78 5.46
C GLY A 70 -1.72 -14.46 6.61
N MET A 71 -0.50 -14.02 6.93
CA MET A 71 0.27 -14.57 8.06
C MET A 71 -0.40 -14.27 9.40
N LEU A 72 -0.93 -13.06 9.60
CA LEU A 72 -1.69 -12.70 10.80
C LEU A 72 -2.98 -13.49 10.90
N ALA A 73 -3.74 -13.62 9.81
CA ALA A 73 -4.95 -14.43 9.79
C ALA A 73 -4.65 -15.90 10.14
N ALA A 74 -3.60 -16.49 9.53
CA ALA A 74 -3.18 -17.86 9.82
C ALA A 74 -2.75 -18.05 11.27
N THR A 75 -1.97 -17.11 11.81
CA THR A 75 -1.55 -17.15 13.23
C THR A 75 -2.75 -17.07 14.17
N ASP A 76 -3.73 -16.21 13.88
CA ASP A 76 -4.94 -16.08 14.69
C ASP A 76 -5.86 -17.31 14.57
N LEU A 77 -5.95 -17.96 13.41
CA LEU A 77 -6.63 -19.24 13.26
C LEU A 77 -6.01 -20.30 14.19
N LEU A 78 -4.68 -20.42 14.20
CA LEU A 78 -3.98 -21.35 15.08
C LEU A 78 -4.25 -21.05 16.57
N ARG A 79 -4.23 -19.78 16.98
CA ARG A 79 -4.56 -19.34 18.35
C ARG A 79 -6.00 -19.70 18.75
N ARG A 80 -6.91 -19.72 17.78
CA ARG A 80 -8.31 -20.13 17.99
C ARG A 80 -8.53 -21.63 17.87
N GLY A 81 -7.46 -22.43 17.65
CA GLY A 81 -7.50 -23.89 17.53
C GLY A 81 -8.02 -24.38 16.18
N ILE A 82 -7.96 -23.56 15.15
CA ILE A 82 -8.31 -23.92 13.76
C ILE A 82 -7.01 -24.25 13.03
N THR A 83 -6.78 -25.53 12.75
CA THR A 83 -5.54 -26.04 12.13
C THR A 83 -5.72 -26.55 10.70
N SER A 84 -6.96 -26.69 10.25
CA SER A 84 -7.29 -27.16 8.89
C SER A 84 -7.39 -25.95 7.96
N PHE A 85 -6.23 -25.47 7.45
CA PHE A 85 -6.21 -24.35 6.49
C PHE A 85 -5.06 -24.46 5.50
N ARG A 86 -5.15 -23.73 4.36
CA ARG A 86 -4.10 -23.52 3.38
C ARG A 86 -3.88 -22.04 3.12
N ILE A 87 -2.61 -21.67 2.96
CA ILE A 87 -2.20 -20.35 2.46
C ILE A 87 -1.75 -20.53 1.02
N ILE A 88 -2.36 -19.82 0.08
CA ILE A 88 -2.00 -19.85 -1.34
C ILE A 88 -1.26 -18.57 -1.68
N GLU A 89 -0.01 -18.70 -2.12
CA GLU A 89 0.86 -17.56 -2.44
C GLU A 89 1.49 -17.73 -3.83
N LYS A 90 1.37 -16.70 -4.67
CA LYS A 90 1.99 -16.69 -6.01
C LYS A 90 3.50 -16.52 -5.99
N ALA A 91 4.04 -15.87 -4.96
CA ALA A 91 5.47 -15.73 -4.75
C ALA A 91 6.13 -17.05 -4.31
N ALA A 92 7.45 -17.11 -4.36
CA ALA A 92 8.20 -18.30 -3.95
C ALA A 92 8.38 -18.41 -2.42
N ASP A 93 7.97 -17.39 -1.64
CA ASP A 93 8.08 -17.38 -0.18
C ASP A 93 7.07 -16.42 0.45
N PHE A 94 6.94 -16.44 1.77
CA PHE A 94 6.24 -15.43 2.53
C PHE A 94 6.88 -14.05 2.35
N GLY A 95 6.10 -12.98 2.59
CA GLY A 95 6.60 -11.62 2.59
C GLY A 95 5.68 -10.62 1.90
N GLY A 96 4.88 -11.03 0.89
CA GLY A 96 3.98 -10.15 0.17
C GLY A 96 4.71 -8.91 -0.37
N THR A 97 4.35 -7.71 0.11
CA THR A 97 5.03 -6.46 -0.27
C THR A 97 6.55 -6.53 -0.15
N TRP A 98 7.08 -7.20 0.86
CA TRP A 98 8.51 -7.30 1.15
C TRP A 98 9.21 -8.41 0.37
N TYR A 99 8.47 -9.35 -0.17
CA TYR A 99 8.96 -10.27 -1.19
C TYR A 99 9.15 -9.56 -2.53
N TRP A 100 8.20 -8.72 -2.95
CA TRP A 100 8.23 -8.06 -4.25
C TRP A 100 9.11 -6.81 -4.29
N ASN A 101 9.26 -6.08 -3.18
CA ASN A 101 10.00 -4.84 -3.12
C ASN A 101 11.37 -5.05 -2.49
N ARG A 102 12.30 -5.56 -3.30
CA ARG A 102 13.70 -5.82 -2.90
C ARG A 102 14.69 -4.87 -3.59
N TYR A 103 14.23 -3.73 -4.07
CA TYR A 103 15.10 -2.75 -4.69
C TYR A 103 16.07 -2.13 -3.66
N PRO A 104 17.25 -1.64 -4.10
CA PRO A 104 18.25 -1.05 -3.20
C PRO A 104 17.69 0.13 -2.39
N GLY A 105 17.98 0.17 -1.10
CA GLY A 105 17.50 1.20 -0.19
C GLY A 105 16.03 1.05 0.22
N CYS A 106 15.34 -0.02 -0.19
CA CYS A 106 13.96 -0.28 0.20
C CYS A 106 13.86 -0.50 1.71
N MET A 107 12.94 0.24 2.35
CA MET A 107 12.68 0.11 3.78
C MET A 107 11.29 0.67 4.15
N CYS A 108 10.80 0.30 5.33
CA CYS A 108 9.62 0.94 5.90
C CYS A 108 9.97 2.33 6.43
N ASP A 109 9.02 3.25 6.43
CA ASP A 109 9.13 4.56 7.07
C ASP A 109 8.15 4.74 8.25
N VAL A 110 7.61 3.63 8.74
CA VAL A 110 6.93 3.50 10.03
C VAL A 110 7.89 2.80 10.98
N ASP A 111 7.94 3.24 12.23
CA ASP A 111 8.84 2.68 13.26
C ASP A 111 8.69 1.16 13.35
N ALA A 112 9.81 0.43 13.31
CA ALA A 112 9.83 -1.03 13.23
C ALA A 112 9.17 -1.70 14.44
N THR A 113 9.17 -1.04 15.60
CA THR A 113 8.55 -1.57 16.82
C THR A 113 7.02 -1.62 16.77
N ILE A 114 6.41 -0.87 15.86
CA ILE A 114 4.97 -0.89 15.63
C ILE A 114 4.59 -1.48 14.28
N TYR A 115 5.55 -1.54 13.33
CA TYR A 115 5.29 -2.04 11.98
C TYR A 115 5.49 -3.56 11.85
N LEU A 116 6.54 -4.13 12.47
CA LEU A 116 6.74 -5.58 12.48
C LEU A 116 5.74 -6.22 13.45
N PRO A 117 4.83 -7.09 13.01
CA PRO A 117 3.82 -7.67 13.90
C PRO A 117 4.42 -8.74 14.82
N LEU A 118 3.80 -8.94 15.99
CA LEU A 118 4.08 -10.08 16.87
C LEU A 118 5.54 -10.11 17.41
N LEU A 119 6.12 -8.93 17.68
CA LEU A 119 7.48 -8.83 18.22
C LEU A 119 7.59 -9.41 19.63
N GLU A 120 6.55 -9.25 20.44
CA GLU A 120 6.54 -9.81 21.81
C GLU A 120 6.51 -11.35 21.78
N GLU A 121 5.74 -11.92 20.87
CA GLU A 121 5.61 -13.37 20.75
C GLU A 121 6.86 -14.02 20.15
N THR A 122 7.49 -13.37 19.19
CA THR A 122 8.71 -13.88 18.55
C THR A 122 9.97 -13.59 19.36
N GLY A 123 9.92 -12.59 20.24
CA GLY A 123 11.10 -12.06 20.93
C GLY A 123 12.10 -11.38 20.01
N TYR A 124 11.72 -11.08 18.77
CA TYR A 124 12.59 -10.43 17.81
C TYR A 124 12.76 -8.95 18.13
N MET A 125 14.00 -8.48 18.14
CA MET A 125 14.33 -7.06 18.25
C MET A 125 14.77 -6.53 16.89
N PRO A 126 14.06 -5.53 16.32
CA PRO A 126 14.51 -4.89 15.09
C PRO A 126 15.88 -4.25 15.26
N THR A 127 16.67 -4.20 14.18
CA THR A 127 18.02 -3.64 14.23
C THR A 127 18.04 -2.12 14.25
N GLU A 128 17.11 -1.52 13.53
CA GLU A 128 16.99 -0.07 13.35
C GLU A 128 15.55 0.40 13.50
N ARG A 129 15.39 1.69 13.79
CA ARG A 129 14.09 2.34 13.94
C ARG A 129 13.17 2.11 12.73
N TYR A 130 13.72 2.16 11.54
CA TYR A 130 13.01 1.87 10.30
C TYR A 130 13.67 0.67 9.64
N ALA A 131 13.00 -0.46 9.70
CA ALA A 131 13.55 -1.72 9.21
C ALA A 131 13.71 -1.71 7.68
N SER A 132 14.83 -2.23 7.20
CA SER A 132 15.06 -2.45 5.77
C SER A 132 14.16 -3.53 5.20
N ALA A 133 13.90 -3.50 3.90
CA ALA A 133 13.12 -4.56 3.24
C ALA A 133 13.75 -5.95 3.44
N ALA A 134 15.08 -6.03 3.43
CA ALA A 134 15.80 -7.28 3.68
C ALA A 134 15.53 -7.82 5.09
N GLU A 135 15.55 -6.95 6.10
CA GLU A 135 15.22 -7.31 7.49
C GLU A 135 13.76 -7.73 7.62
N ILE A 136 12.82 -6.97 7.03
CA ILE A 136 11.40 -7.28 7.10
C ILE A 136 11.09 -8.60 6.37
N PHE A 137 11.72 -8.85 5.23
CA PHE A 137 11.58 -10.13 4.51
C PHE A 137 12.10 -11.30 5.34
N ALA A 138 13.28 -11.17 5.94
CA ALA A 138 13.84 -12.19 6.85
C ALA A 138 12.93 -12.39 8.07
N TYR A 139 12.30 -11.34 8.57
CA TYR A 139 11.31 -11.41 9.64
C TYR A 139 10.03 -12.13 9.22
N CYS A 140 9.51 -11.94 7.99
CA CYS A 140 8.40 -12.74 7.46
C CYS A 140 8.75 -14.24 7.45
N GLN A 141 9.96 -14.59 7.02
CA GLN A 141 10.43 -15.98 7.05
C GLN A 141 10.54 -16.51 8.50
N LEU A 142 10.97 -15.66 9.45
CA LEU A 142 11.00 -16.00 10.87
C LEU A 142 9.58 -16.28 11.38
N LEU A 143 8.61 -15.41 11.10
CA LEU A 143 7.20 -15.62 11.45
C LEU A 143 6.67 -16.94 10.88
N GLY A 144 6.91 -17.20 9.59
CA GLY A 144 6.50 -18.43 8.93
C GLY A 144 7.04 -19.68 9.65
N ARG A 145 8.30 -19.68 10.07
CA ARG A 145 8.91 -20.78 10.84
C ARG A 145 8.41 -20.83 12.28
N HIS A 146 8.34 -19.68 12.95
CA HIS A 146 7.95 -19.60 14.37
C HIS A 146 6.56 -20.15 14.63
N PHE A 147 5.60 -19.84 13.74
CA PHE A 147 4.22 -20.30 13.84
C PHE A 147 3.90 -21.55 13.00
N GLY A 148 4.90 -22.21 12.39
CA GLY A 148 4.70 -23.41 11.57
C GLY A 148 3.91 -23.19 10.29
N LEU A 149 3.83 -21.96 9.76
CA LEU A 149 2.98 -21.62 8.61
C LEU A 149 3.45 -22.27 7.28
N TYR A 150 4.73 -22.64 7.17
CA TYR A 150 5.28 -23.27 5.97
C TYR A 150 4.59 -24.61 5.64
N GLU A 151 4.15 -25.36 6.65
CA GLU A 151 3.44 -26.62 6.47
C GLU A 151 2.04 -26.42 5.84
N HIS A 152 1.50 -25.23 5.94
CA HIS A 152 0.20 -24.85 5.40
C HIS A 152 0.28 -24.09 4.07
N ALA A 153 1.47 -23.72 3.60
CA ALA A 153 1.65 -22.83 2.47
C ALA A 153 1.86 -23.57 1.13
N LEU A 154 1.21 -23.09 0.10
CA LEU A 154 1.42 -23.45 -1.30
C LEU A 154 1.99 -22.25 -2.04
N PHE A 155 3.31 -22.22 -2.16
CA PHE A 155 4.03 -21.16 -2.88
C PHE A 155 4.01 -21.38 -4.41
N GLN A 156 4.35 -20.31 -5.17
CA GLN A 156 4.35 -20.28 -6.61
C GLN A 156 3.03 -20.83 -7.19
N THR A 157 1.92 -20.52 -6.50
CA THR A 157 0.60 -21.06 -6.80
C THR A 157 -0.39 -19.91 -6.99
N GLU A 158 -0.95 -19.81 -8.19
CA GLU A 158 -1.99 -18.84 -8.52
C GLU A 158 -3.34 -19.54 -8.64
N ILE A 159 -4.39 -18.90 -8.15
CA ILE A 159 -5.77 -19.37 -8.32
C ILE A 159 -6.22 -19.08 -9.75
N GLU A 160 -6.85 -20.04 -10.39
CA GLU A 160 -7.48 -19.92 -11.70
C GLU A 160 -8.98 -19.67 -11.56
N SER A 161 -9.65 -20.38 -10.64
CA SER A 161 -11.08 -20.21 -10.39
C SER A 161 -11.45 -20.46 -8.94
N LEU A 162 -12.52 -19.80 -8.50
CA LEU A 162 -13.14 -19.96 -7.19
C LEU A 162 -14.65 -19.91 -7.35
N LYS A 163 -15.36 -21.01 -7.05
CA LYS A 163 -16.81 -21.12 -7.24
C LYS A 163 -17.49 -21.64 -5.99
N TRP A 164 -18.58 -21.00 -5.59
CA TRP A 164 -19.45 -21.44 -4.50
C TRP A 164 -20.34 -22.61 -4.92
N ASP A 165 -20.35 -23.66 -4.12
CA ASP A 165 -21.28 -24.79 -4.19
C ASP A 165 -22.33 -24.61 -3.09
N ASP A 166 -23.55 -24.21 -3.47
CA ASP A 166 -24.60 -23.90 -2.49
C ASP A 166 -25.17 -25.15 -1.82
N ASP A 167 -25.12 -26.31 -2.44
CA ASP A 167 -25.56 -27.58 -1.84
C ASP A 167 -24.55 -28.04 -0.76
N ALA A 168 -23.28 -28.01 -1.08
CA ALA A 168 -22.21 -28.40 -0.16
C ALA A 168 -21.86 -27.32 0.88
N LYS A 169 -22.28 -26.05 0.66
CA LYS A 169 -21.86 -24.86 1.44
C LYS A 169 -20.34 -24.73 1.50
N ARG A 170 -19.71 -24.85 0.34
CA ARG A 170 -18.24 -24.85 0.18
C ARG A 170 -17.84 -24.05 -1.07
N TRP A 171 -16.63 -23.56 -1.03
CA TRP A 171 -15.92 -23.02 -2.18
C TRP A 171 -15.11 -24.12 -2.84
N ASP A 172 -15.28 -24.31 -4.15
CA ASP A 172 -14.40 -25.12 -5.00
C ASP A 172 -13.36 -24.21 -5.66
N LEU A 173 -12.10 -24.46 -5.35
CA LEU A 173 -10.94 -23.72 -5.84
C LEU A 173 -10.13 -24.59 -6.79
N VAL A 174 -9.76 -24.01 -7.94
CA VAL A 174 -8.78 -24.61 -8.87
C VAL A 174 -7.61 -23.65 -9.02
N SER A 175 -6.38 -24.18 -8.94
CA SER A 175 -5.16 -23.40 -9.21
C SER A 175 -4.67 -23.64 -10.64
N LYS A 176 -3.85 -22.71 -11.17
CA LYS A 176 -3.16 -22.87 -12.45
C LYS A 176 -2.20 -24.08 -12.50
N ARG A 177 -1.88 -24.66 -11.33
CA ARG A 177 -1.11 -25.92 -11.22
C ARG A 177 -1.98 -27.18 -11.21
N GLY A 178 -3.31 -27.02 -11.30
CA GLY A 178 -4.27 -28.12 -11.29
C GLY A 178 -4.65 -28.58 -9.88
N ASP A 179 -4.30 -27.85 -8.83
CA ASP A 179 -4.81 -28.14 -7.49
C ASP A 179 -6.32 -27.99 -7.46
N GLN A 180 -6.99 -28.85 -6.70
CA GLN A 180 -8.42 -28.81 -6.43
C GLN A 180 -8.61 -28.79 -4.91
N ILE A 181 -9.01 -27.65 -4.38
CA ILE A 181 -9.16 -27.46 -2.94
C ILE A 181 -10.60 -27.06 -2.65
N ARG A 182 -11.28 -27.85 -1.81
CA ARG A 182 -12.60 -27.51 -1.29
C ARG A 182 -12.47 -26.90 0.08
N THR A 183 -13.16 -25.77 0.33
CA THR A 183 -13.06 -25.06 1.61
C THR A 183 -14.38 -24.46 2.06
N GLN A 184 -14.61 -24.37 3.38
CA GLN A 184 -15.77 -23.69 3.90
C GLN A 184 -15.61 -22.17 3.86
N PHE A 185 -14.44 -21.66 4.22
CA PHE A 185 -14.17 -20.24 4.30
C PHE A 185 -13.02 -19.83 3.40
N PHE A 186 -13.15 -18.69 2.75
CA PHE A 186 -12.10 -18.11 1.92
C PHE A 186 -11.75 -16.70 2.39
N ILE A 187 -10.46 -16.45 2.66
CA ILE A 187 -9.95 -15.13 3.06
C ILE A 187 -9.13 -14.54 1.91
N ALA A 188 -9.64 -13.49 1.28
CA ALA A 188 -8.94 -12.74 0.23
C ALA A 188 -7.97 -11.72 0.86
N ALA A 189 -6.74 -12.14 1.15
CA ALA A 189 -5.68 -11.35 1.78
C ALA A 189 -4.54 -11.00 0.80
N GLY A 190 -4.84 -10.85 -0.49
CA GLY A 190 -3.87 -10.65 -1.58
C GLY A 190 -3.12 -9.31 -1.56
N GLY A 191 -3.46 -8.39 -0.64
CA GLY A 191 -2.80 -7.10 -0.47
C GLY A 191 -3.15 -6.07 -1.55
N LEU A 192 -2.48 -4.91 -1.47
CA LEU A 192 -2.74 -3.74 -2.32
C LEU A 192 -1.56 -3.43 -3.26
N MET A 193 -0.34 -3.79 -2.87
CA MET A 193 0.90 -3.41 -3.56
C MET A 193 1.56 -4.62 -4.22
N HIS A 194 0.81 -5.37 -5.03
CA HIS A 194 1.33 -6.52 -5.76
C HIS A 194 1.16 -6.40 -7.28
N LYS A 195 0.16 -5.65 -7.76
CA LYS A 195 -0.04 -5.38 -9.18
C LYS A 195 0.67 -4.08 -9.55
N ALA A 196 1.91 -4.20 -10.00
CA ALA A 196 2.70 -3.08 -10.46
C ALA A 196 2.18 -2.55 -11.80
N LYS A 197 2.37 -1.24 -12.06
CA LYS A 197 1.88 -0.58 -13.26
C LYS A 197 2.97 0.20 -13.99
N LEU A 198 2.87 0.29 -15.30
CA LEU A 198 3.71 1.11 -16.16
C LEU A 198 2.95 2.34 -16.63
N PRO A 199 3.61 3.49 -16.81
CA PRO A 199 2.98 4.64 -17.46
C PRO A 199 2.75 4.33 -18.94
N GLY A 200 1.62 4.82 -19.50
CA GLY A 200 1.37 4.77 -20.94
C GLY A 200 2.29 5.75 -21.67
N ILE A 201 3.37 5.22 -22.23
CA ILE A 201 4.37 5.96 -23.00
C ILE A 201 4.35 5.43 -24.42
N GLU A 202 4.12 6.31 -25.39
CA GLU A 202 4.15 5.94 -26.81
C GLU A 202 5.56 5.46 -27.20
N GLY A 203 5.65 4.27 -27.80
CA GLY A 203 6.92 3.66 -28.19
C GLY A 203 7.73 3.07 -27.03
N ILE A 204 7.14 2.79 -25.87
CA ILE A 204 7.84 2.19 -24.72
C ILE A 204 8.56 0.88 -25.10
N GLU A 205 8.00 0.13 -26.04
CA GLU A 205 8.56 -1.11 -26.59
C GLU A 205 9.76 -0.89 -27.53
N LEU A 206 10.01 0.33 -27.95
CA LEU A 206 11.14 0.67 -28.84
C LEU A 206 12.47 0.76 -28.10
N PHE A 207 12.43 0.93 -26.76
CA PHE A 207 13.65 1.11 -25.97
C PHE A 207 14.55 -0.12 -26.06
N GLU A 208 15.77 0.05 -26.58
CA GLU A 208 16.74 -1.04 -26.77
C GLU A 208 17.63 -1.29 -25.54
N GLY A 209 17.67 -0.37 -24.58
CA GLY A 209 18.39 -0.54 -23.34
C GLY A 209 17.72 -1.54 -22.38
N LYS A 210 18.35 -1.79 -21.25
CA LYS A 210 17.73 -2.62 -20.19
C LYS A 210 16.61 -1.86 -19.51
N ALA A 211 15.45 -2.51 -19.30
CA ALA A 211 14.34 -1.92 -18.55
C ALA A 211 13.76 -2.92 -17.54
N PHE A 212 13.34 -2.44 -16.36
CA PHE A 212 12.55 -3.20 -15.40
C PHE A 212 11.75 -2.28 -14.46
N HIS A 213 10.72 -2.85 -13.86
CA HIS A 213 10.02 -2.20 -12.75
C HIS A 213 10.74 -2.48 -11.42
N THR A 214 10.72 -1.57 -10.47
CA THR A 214 11.41 -1.72 -9.17
C THR A 214 11.03 -2.98 -8.40
N THR A 215 9.83 -3.54 -8.61
CA THR A 215 9.40 -4.84 -8.05
C THR A 215 10.00 -6.05 -8.77
N ARG A 216 10.77 -5.86 -9.79
CA ARG A 216 11.46 -6.89 -10.60
C ARG A 216 12.91 -6.47 -10.79
N TRP A 217 13.55 -6.02 -9.69
CA TRP A 217 14.93 -5.54 -9.73
C TRP A 217 15.88 -6.63 -10.24
N ASP A 218 16.66 -6.28 -11.25
CA ASP A 218 17.58 -7.20 -11.90
C ASP A 218 19.01 -6.98 -11.34
N TYR A 219 19.37 -7.75 -10.32
CA TYR A 219 20.70 -7.71 -9.70
C TYR A 219 21.79 -8.34 -10.58
N ASP A 220 21.44 -9.22 -11.53
CA ASP A 220 22.41 -9.73 -12.49
C ASP A 220 22.93 -8.61 -13.39
N TYR A 221 22.04 -7.68 -13.76
CA TYR A 221 22.40 -6.49 -14.54
C TYR A 221 23.07 -5.40 -13.69
N THR A 222 22.52 -5.07 -12.53
CA THR A 222 23.00 -3.93 -11.72
C THR A 222 24.21 -4.29 -10.86
N GLY A 223 24.43 -5.56 -10.60
CA GLY A 223 25.31 -6.04 -9.53
C GLY A 223 24.71 -5.78 -8.15
N GLY A 224 25.41 -6.19 -7.10
CA GLY A 224 25.03 -5.98 -5.71
C GLY A 224 23.87 -6.84 -5.23
N SER A 225 23.19 -6.31 -4.22
CA SER A 225 22.02 -6.91 -3.57
C SER A 225 21.15 -5.80 -2.94
N PRO A 226 20.03 -6.11 -2.27
CA PRO A 226 19.26 -5.09 -1.54
C PRO A 226 20.07 -4.26 -0.53
N THR A 227 21.21 -4.79 -0.06
CA THR A 227 22.08 -4.18 0.95
C THR A 227 23.50 -3.90 0.48
N GLU A 228 23.86 -4.31 -0.75
CA GLU A 228 25.19 -4.15 -1.30
C GLU A 228 25.20 -3.20 -2.51
N SER A 229 26.39 -2.67 -2.83
CA SER A 229 26.60 -1.69 -3.90
C SER A 229 26.35 -2.28 -5.29
N MET A 230 25.69 -1.54 -6.16
CA MET A 230 25.38 -1.90 -7.56
C MET A 230 26.58 -1.60 -8.48
N ASP A 231 27.69 -2.32 -8.31
CA ASP A 231 28.96 -1.99 -8.95
C ASP A 231 28.98 -2.07 -10.48
N HIS A 232 28.03 -2.79 -11.08
CA HIS A 232 27.89 -2.85 -12.55
C HIS A 232 27.34 -1.57 -13.17
N LEU A 233 26.87 -0.60 -12.35
CA LEU A 233 26.32 0.67 -12.84
C LEU A 233 27.37 1.80 -13.00
N ARG A 234 28.64 1.57 -12.64
CA ARG A 234 29.67 2.62 -12.61
C ARG A 234 29.93 3.31 -13.96
N ASP A 235 29.70 2.62 -15.05
CA ASP A 235 29.84 3.13 -16.42
C ASP A 235 28.50 3.45 -17.10
N LYS A 236 27.36 3.23 -16.42
CA LYS A 236 26.00 3.30 -16.96
C LYS A 236 25.32 4.64 -16.75
N VAL A 237 24.54 5.03 -17.74
CA VAL A 237 23.59 6.13 -17.68
C VAL A 237 22.21 5.56 -17.34
N VAL A 238 21.68 5.92 -16.18
CA VAL A 238 20.47 5.34 -15.61
C VAL A 238 19.33 6.36 -15.60
N GLY A 239 18.17 5.99 -16.12
CA GLY A 239 16.92 6.73 -15.98
C GLY A 239 15.98 6.09 -14.97
N ILE A 240 15.31 6.90 -14.16
CA ILE A 240 14.23 6.44 -13.27
C ILE A 240 12.97 7.26 -13.50
N ILE A 241 11.87 6.60 -13.85
CA ILE A 241 10.58 7.26 -14.05
C ILE A 241 9.75 7.16 -12.77
N GLY A 242 9.43 8.32 -12.20
CA GLY A 242 8.65 8.48 -10.96
C GLY A 242 9.46 9.14 -9.85
N THR A 243 8.76 9.78 -8.93
CA THR A 243 9.34 10.48 -7.76
C THR A 243 8.53 10.18 -6.48
N GLY A 244 7.82 9.04 -6.44
CA GLY A 244 7.10 8.55 -5.27
C GLY A 244 8.04 7.90 -4.24
N ALA A 245 7.45 7.27 -3.21
CA ALA A 245 8.18 6.67 -2.09
C ALA A 245 9.31 5.72 -2.53
N THR A 246 9.10 4.95 -3.60
CA THR A 246 10.12 4.06 -4.16
C THR A 246 11.34 4.83 -4.67
N SER A 247 11.13 5.84 -5.52
CA SER A 247 12.24 6.66 -6.05
C SER A 247 12.98 7.43 -4.96
N VAL A 248 12.24 7.89 -3.94
CA VAL A 248 12.84 8.57 -2.77
C VAL A 248 13.89 7.67 -2.10
N GLN A 249 13.71 6.36 -2.12
CA GLN A 249 14.65 5.39 -1.55
C GLN A 249 15.72 4.93 -2.55
N VAL A 250 15.37 4.78 -3.83
CA VAL A 250 16.28 4.26 -4.87
C VAL A 250 17.30 5.31 -5.34
N VAL A 251 16.86 6.56 -5.54
CA VAL A 251 17.71 7.62 -6.12
C VAL A 251 19.02 7.81 -5.35
N PRO A 252 19.07 7.85 -4.01
CA PRO A 252 20.32 7.95 -3.28
C PRO A 252 21.27 6.77 -3.52
N GLN A 253 20.75 5.57 -3.76
CA GLN A 253 21.56 4.38 -4.04
C GLN A 253 22.14 4.43 -5.46
N LEU A 254 21.34 4.84 -6.44
CA LEU A 254 21.80 5.08 -7.81
C LEU A 254 22.86 6.18 -7.86
N ALA A 255 22.64 7.28 -7.13
CA ALA A 255 23.55 8.42 -7.07
C ALA A 255 24.98 8.05 -6.63
N ARG A 256 25.09 7.02 -5.77
CA ARG A 256 26.39 6.53 -5.26
C ARG A 256 27.14 5.66 -6.27
N THR A 257 26.44 5.05 -7.22
CA THR A 257 27.00 3.96 -8.04
C THR A 257 26.95 4.22 -9.53
N ALA A 258 25.89 4.83 -10.04
CA ALA A 258 25.74 5.08 -11.47
C ALA A 258 26.63 6.22 -11.97
N LYS A 259 27.04 6.14 -13.24
CA LYS A 259 27.78 7.22 -13.91
C LYS A 259 26.95 8.50 -13.96
N GLU A 260 25.71 8.41 -14.43
CA GLU A 260 24.74 9.49 -14.50
C GLU A 260 23.36 8.95 -14.12
N VAL A 261 22.55 9.74 -13.44
CA VAL A 261 21.17 9.41 -13.03
C VAL A 261 20.22 10.51 -13.52
N TYR A 262 19.25 10.17 -14.36
CA TYR A 262 18.17 11.05 -14.79
C TYR A 262 16.87 10.67 -14.08
N VAL A 263 16.34 11.59 -13.26
CA VAL A 263 15.10 11.40 -12.49
C VAL A 263 13.95 12.10 -13.20
N PHE A 264 13.08 11.34 -13.86
CA PHE A 264 11.94 11.88 -14.61
C PHE A 264 10.76 12.12 -13.68
N GLN A 265 10.43 13.39 -13.47
CA GLN A 265 9.42 13.85 -12.52
C GLN A 265 8.12 14.28 -13.20
N ARG A 266 6.99 13.65 -12.79
CA ARG A 266 5.64 14.18 -13.07
C ARG A 266 5.14 15.08 -11.95
N THR A 267 5.34 14.66 -10.71
CA THR A 267 4.85 15.36 -9.51
C THR A 267 5.86 15.18 -8.39
N PRO A 268 6.43 16.26 -7.82
CA PRO A 268 7.36 16.15 -6.70
C PRO A 268 6.70 15.49 -5.48
N SER A 269 7.48 14.79 -4.67
CA SER A 269 7.03 14.27 -3.38
C SER A 269 7.36 15.23 -2.24
N ALA A 270 6.50 15.28 -1.23
CA ALA A 270 6.82 15.91 0.05
C ALA A 270 7.75 14.98 0.83
N VAL A 271 8.99 15.40 1.07
CA VAL A 271 10.02 14.56 1.70
C VAL A 271 10.54 15.23 2.97
N GLY A 272 10.17 14.64 4.11
CA GLY A 272 10.65 15.04 5.44
C GLY A 272 11.91 14.29 5.86
N VAL A 273 12.39 14.59 7.06
CA VAL A 273 13.49 13.89 7.71
C VAL A 273 12.99 12.58 8.29
N ARG A 274 13.70 11.48 8.05
CA ARG A 274 13.39 10.18 8.62
C ARG A 274 14.06 9.97 9.98
N ALA A 275 15.25 10.49 10.17
CA ALA A 275 16.05 10.33 11.38
C ALA A 275 16.29 8.85 11.73
N GLN A 276 16.89 8.11 10.78
CA GLN A 276 17.27 6.71 11.00
C GLN A 276 18.26 6.56 12.14
N MET A 277 18.04 5.56 12.99
CA MET A 277 18.90 5.27 14.13
C MET A 277 18.78 3.79 14.54
N PRO A 278 19.82 3.21 15.16
CA PRO A 278 19.71 1.87 15.71
C PRO A 278 18.71 1.81 16.87
N ILE A 279 18.08 0.66 17.06
CA ILE A 279 17.27 0.40 18.27
C ILE A 279 18.21 0.20 19.45
N ASP A 280 17.93 0.88 20.57
CA ASP A 280 18.64 0.66 21.83
C ASP A 280 18.21 -0.68 22.46
N PRO A 281 19.14 -1.64 22.59
CA PRO A 281 18.78 -2.95 23.16
C PRO A 281 18.39 -2.91 24.64
N GLU A 282 18.88 -1.94 25.43
CA GLU A 282 18.51 -1.82 26.84
C GLU A 282 17.09 -1.28 26.97
N TRP A 283 16.78 -0.25 26.20
CA TRP A 283 15.42 0.27 26.12
C TRP A 283 14.44 -0.81 25.65
N PHE A 284 14.74 -1.51 24.56
CA PHE A 284 13.84 -2.54 24.01
C PHE A 284 13.52 -3.65 25.04
N ARG A 285 14.55 -4.13 25.76
CA ARG A 285 14.35 -5.16 26.79
C ARG A 285 13.63 -4.65 28.03
N SER A 286 13.58 -3.34 28.25
CA SER A 286 12.89 -2.72 29.39
C SER A 286 11.38 -2.56 29.18
N LEU A 287 10.89 -2.78 27.96
CA LEU A 287 9.48 -2.61 27.62
C LEU A 287 8.61 -3.63 28.39
N PRO A 288 7.50 -3.19 29.02
CA PRO A 288 6.63 -4.09 29.79
C PRO A 288 5.79 -4.98 28.86
N PRO A 289 5.29 -6.14 29.33
CA PRO A 289 4.36 -6.94 28.54
C PRO A 289 3.16 -6.13 28.02
N GLY A 290 2.75 -6.36 26.78
CA GLY A 290 1.69 -5.61 26.09
C GLY A 290 2.16 -4.30 25.43
N TRP A 291 3.46 -4.01 25.49
CA TRP A 291 4.05 -2.76 24.99
C TRP A 291 3.79 -2.52 23.50
N GLN A 292 3.80 -3.59 22.70
CA GLN A 292 3.68 -3.43 21.25
C GLN A 292 2.28 -2.95 20.86
N GLN A 293 1.26 -3.59 21.43
CA GLN A 293 -0.13 -3.21 21.19
C GLN A 293 -0.41 -1.78 21.69
N GLU A 294 0.13 -1.42 22.86
CA GLU A 294 -0.01 -0.07 23.40
C GLU A 294 0.69 0.99 22.53
N ARG A 295 1.89 0.70 22.02
CA ARG A 295 2.58 1.63 21.10
C ARG A 295 1.85 1.78 19.76
N MET A 296 1.28 0.69 19.21
CA MET A 296 0.47 0.74 17.99
C MET A 296 -0.79 1.58 18.20
N ARG A 297 -1.47 1.39 19.35
CA ARG A 297 -2.63 2.19 19.77
C ARG A 297 -2.23 3.67 19.87
N ASN A 298 -1.19 3.97 20.63
CA ASN A 298 -0.68 5.33 20.84
C ASN A 298 -0.32 6.02 19.52
N PHE A 299 0.42 5.35 18.63
CA PHE A 299 0.73 5.90 17.32
C PHE A 299 -0.55 6.25 16.55
N THR A 300 -1.54 5.36 16.56
CA THR A 300 -2.83 5.59 15.88
C THR A 300 -3.55 6.80 16.47
N GLU A 301 -3.63 6.94 17.80
CA GLU A 301 -4.22 8.11 18.46
C GLU A 301 -3.51 9.42 18.05
N VAL A 302 -2.19 9.43 18.13
CA VAL A 302 -1.40 10.64 17.83
C VAL A 302 -1.57 11.08 16.36
N VAL A 303 -1.46 10.13 15.39
CA VAL A 303 -1.58 10.47 13.95
C VAL A 303 -3.00 10.77 13.52
N THR A 304 -3.99 10.45 14.34
CA THR A 304 -5.39 10.82 14.11
C THR A 304 -5.80 12.12 14.81
N GLY A 305 -4.86 12.81 15.44
CA GLY A 305 -5.02 14.14 15.97
C GLY A 305 -5.33 14.23 17.46
N ASN A 306 -5.23 13.14 18.23
CA ASN A 306 -5.31 13.23 19.69
C ASN A 306 -4.06 13.90 20.25
N THR A 307 -4.15 15.21 20.49
CA THR A 307 -3.03 16.04 20.95
C THR A 307 -2.73 15.89 22.45
N GLU A 308 -3.63 15.27 23.21
CA GLU A 308 -3.46 15.05 24.65
C GLU A 308 -2.60 13.81 24.95
N GLU A 309 -2.55 12.87 23.99
CA GLU A 309 -1.71 11.67 24.14
C GLU A 309 -0.21 12.01 24.07
N VAL A 310 0.56 11.37 24.92
CA VAL A 310 2.03 11.44 24.88
C VAL A 310 2.51 10.64 23.68
N ASP A 311 3.21 11.30 22.74
CA ASP A 311 3.77 10.63 21.59
C ASP A 311 4.93 9.69 21.99
N GLN A 312 4.67 8.39 21.98
CA GLN A 312 5.67 7.37 22.31
C GLN A 312 6.60 7.05 21.15
N VAL A 313 6.24 7.40 19.91
CA VAL A 313 7.02 7.12 18.71
C VAL A 313 7.89 8.31 18.33
N GLY A 314 7.33 9.52 18.24
CA GLY A 314 8.07 10.74 18.01
C GLY A 314 8.79 10.76 16.66
N ASP A 315 8.07 10.50 15.56
CA ASP A 315 8.65 10.43 14.22
C ASP A 315 8.09 11.49 13.25
N GLY A 316 8.52 11.42 12.00
CA GLY A 316 8.03 12.32 10.96
C GLY A 316 6.52 12.22 10.72
N TRP A 317 5.94 11.02 10.90
CA TRP A 317 4.51 10.81 10.75
C TRP A 317 3.73 11.49 11.88
N THR A 318 4.12 11.25 13.13
CA THR A 318 3.46 11.86 14.28
C THR A 318 3.61 13.39 14.23
N ALA A 319 4.78 13.91 13.86
CA ALA A 319 5.01 15.34 13.71
C ALA A 319 4.12 15.98 12.63
N ALA A 320 3.94 15.32 11.48
CA ALA A 320 3.15 15.86 10.36
C ALA A 320 1.63 15.71 10.55
N MET A 321 1.20 14.67 11.30
CA MET A 321 -0.21 14.28 11.40
C MET A 321 -0.87 14.62 12.73
N ARG A 322 -0.12 14.97 13.78
CA ARG A 322 -0.62 15.30 15.12
C ARG A 322 -1.61 16.47 15.17
N VAL A 323 -1.99 17.00 14.07
CA VAL A 323 -2.99 18.06 13.99
C VAL A 323 -4.35 17.43 13.83
N ASP A 324 -5.32 17.85 14.63
CA ASP A 324 -6.69 17.35 14.56
C ASP A 324 -7.25 17.46 13.13
N THR A 325 -7.25 16.33 12.43
CA THR A 325 -7.85 16.20 11.09
C THR A 325 -9.11 15.32 11.14
N GLN A 326 -9.49 14.86 12.32
CA GLN A 326 -10.67 14.01 12.55
C GLN A 326 -11.93 14.82 12.78
N THR A 327 -11.79 16.08 13.19
CA THR A 327 -12.94 16.97 13.28
C THR A 327 -13.46 17.23 11.89
N ILE A 328 -14.62 16.66 11.56
CA ILE A 328 -15.33 17.01 10.34
C ILE A 328 -15.75 18.47 10.47
N PRO A 329 -15.21 19.40 9.67
CA PRO A 329 -15.52 20.80 9.82
C PRO A 329 -17.00 21.04 9.48
N THR A 330 -17.72 21.57 10.43
CA THR A 330 -19.16 21.92 10.30
C THR A 330 -19.36 23.38 9.96
N THR A 331 -18.35 24.23 10.23
CA THR A 331 -18.39 25.68 9.93
C THR A 331 -17.30 26.08 8.94
N ASP A 332 -17.46 27.26 8.33
CA ASP A 332 -16.45 27.82 7.42
C ASP A 332 -15.16 28.18 8.15
N GLU A 333 -15.25 28.62 9.42
CA GLU A 333 -14.12 28.92 10.28
C GLU A 333 -13.27 27.66 10.53
N GLN A 334 -13.90 26.54 10.88
CA GLN A 334 -13.20 25.27 11.08
C GLN A 334 -12.53 24.78 9.78
N ARG A 335 -13.19 24.96 8.63
CA ARG A 335 -12.59 24.65 7.32
C ARG A 335 -11.36 25.49 7.06
N ALA A 336 -11.42 26.79 7.31
CA ALA A 336 -10.30 27.71 7.11
C ALA A 336 -9.13 27.39 8.06
N GLU A 337 -9.43 26.99 9.30
CA GLU A 337 -8.41 26.58 10.26
C GLU A 337 -7.68 25.30 9.78
N LEU A 338 -8.40 24.25 9.39
CA LEU A 338 -7.80 23.03 8.87
C LEU A 338 -6.98 23.25 7.60
N GLU A 339 -7.45 24.14 6.71
CA GLU A 339 -6.68 24.53 5.51
C GLU A 339 -5.40 25.29 5.86
N SER A 340 -5.44 26.17 6.87
CA SER A 340 -4.25 26.89 7.35
C SER A 340 -3.21 25.92 7.93
N ILE A 341 -3.65 24.95 8.71
CA ILE A 341 -2.81 23.90 9.28
C ILE A 341 -2.16 23.04 8.18
N ASP A 342 -2.96 22.58 7.22
CA ASP A 342 -2.48 21.80 6.07
C ASP A 342 -1.40 22.60 5.30
N PHE A 343 -1.64 23.87 5.05
CA PHE A 343 -0.70 24.75 4.37
C PHE A 343 0.63 24.88 5.15
N GLU A 344 0.58 25.08 6.46
CA GLU A 344 1.78 25.22 7.30
C GLU A 344 2.64 23.95 7.30
N VAL A 345 2.00 22.78 7.38
CA VAL A 345 2.71 21.50 7.27
C VAL A 345 3.43 21.39 5.92
N MET A 346 2.72 21.69 4.82
CA MET A 346 3.30 21.61 3.49
C MET A 346 4.36 22.71 3.24
N GLU A 347 4.23 23.86 3.87
CA GLU A 347 5.25 24.91 3.83
C GLU A 347 6.54 24.46 4.53
N GLY A 348 6.43 23.67 5.59
CA GLY A 348 7.59 23.02 6.21
C GLY A 348 8.38 22.14 5.24
N PHE A 349 7.69 21.34 4.42
CA PHE A 349 8.34 20.52 3.39
C PHE A 349 8.98 21.40 2.29
N ARG A 350 8.33 22.48 1.86
CA ARG A 350 8.88 23.40 0.84
C ARG A 350 10.12 24.13 1.35
N ARG A 351 10.10 24.60 2.60
CA ARG A 351 11.29 25.21 3.24
C ARG A 351 12.46 24.25 3.30
N ARG A 352 12.21 22.99 3.68
CA ARG A 352 13.25 21.95 3.67
C ARG A 352 13.89 21.80 2.28
N VAL A 353 13.12 21.85 1.20
CA VAL A 353 13.68 21.83 -0.16
C VAL A 353 14.61 23.03 -0.38
N ASP A 354 14.20 24.24 0.00
CA ASP A 354 15.02 25.46 -0.14
C ASP A 354 16.30 25.42 0.72
N GLU A 355 16.25 24.77 1.88
CA GLU A 355 17.38 24.64 2.81
C GLU A 355 18.41 23.62 2.31
N VAL A 356 17.96 22.55 1.63
CA VAL A 356 18.80 21.42 1.25
C VAL A 356 19.34 21.54 -0.17
N ILE A 357 18.53 22.02 -1.13
CA ILE A 357 18.92 22.07 -2.54
C ILE A 357 19.67 23.36 -2.86
N GLU A 358 20.89 23.23 -3.38
CA GLU A 358 21.78 24.35 -3.69
C GLU A 358 21.33 25.12 -4.93
N ASP A 359 20.95 24.39 -6.01
CA ASP A 359 20.44 24.99 -7.25
C ASP A 359 18.98 25.43 -7.10
N LYS A 360 18.75 26.75 -7.23
CA LYS A 360 17.43 27.35 -7.01
C LYS A 360 16.37 26.92 -8.02
N GLU A 361 16.76 26.62 -9.25
CA GLU A 361 15.84 26.13 -10.28
C GLU A 361 15.37 24.70 -9.96
N THR A 362 16.29 23.83 -9.59
CA THR A 362 15.99 22.47 -9.12
C THR A 362 15.17 22.48 -7.83
N ALA A 363 15.51 23.36 -6.88
CA ALA A 363 14.74 23.53 -5.64
C ALA A 363 13.28 23.87 -5.95
N GLU A 364 13.02 24.81 -6.85
CA GLU A 364 11.65 25.21 -7.19
C GLU A 364 10.84 24.08 -7.83
N LYS A 365 11.46 23.25 -8.67
CA LYS A 365 10.85 22.08 -9.31
C LYS A 365 10.58 20.93 -8.33
N LEU A 366 11.32 20.83 -7.23
CA LEU A 366 11.13 19.78 -6.21
C LEU A 366 10.12 20.16 -5.13
N LYS A 367 9.59 21.39 -5.10
CA LYS A 367 8.58 21.81 -4.11
C LYS A 367 7.23 21.15 -4.35
N PRO A 368 6.63 20.51 -3.32
CA PRO A 368 5.31 19.92 -3.41
C PRO A 368 4.21 21.00 -3.30
N TRP A 369 3.53 21.28 -4.42
CA TRP A 369 2.42 22.23 -4.47
C TRP A 369 1.07 21.50 -4.50
N TYR A 370 0.71 20.92 -3.35
CA TYR A 370 -0.56 20.23 -3.09
C TYR A 370 -0.77 20.07 -1.58
N GLY A 371 -2.00 19.76 -1.15
CA GLY A 371 -2.32 19.52 0.26
C GLY A 371 -1.76 18.20 0.78
N LYS A 372 -1.50 18.10 2.09
CA LYS A 372 -0.77 16.98 2.72
C LYS A 372 -1.40 15.60 2.52
N HIS A 373 -2.72 15.53 2.40
CA HIS A 373 -3.44 14.27 2.18
C HIS A 373 -3.60 13.89 0.70
N CYS A 374 -3.17 14.76 -0.23
CA CYS A 374 -3.30 14.50 -1.65
C CYS A 374 -2.36 13.39 -2.16
N LYS A 375 -1.20 13.27 -1.53
CA LYS A 375 -0.20 12.23 -1.81
C LYS A 375 0.42 11.77 -0.50
N ARG A 376 0.85 10.50 -0.49
CA ARG A 376 1.59 9.97 0.63
C ARG A 376 2.82 10.85 0.92
N LEU A 377 2.98 11.30 2.15
CA LEU A 377 4.22 11.92 2.62
C LEU A 377 5.35 10.89 2.60
N CYS A 378 6.57 11.34 2.35
CA CYS A 378 7.76 10.51 2.37
C CYS A 378 8.75 11.06 3.41
N PHE A 379 9.58 10.18 3.99
CA PHE A 379 10.63 10.58 4.92
C PHE A 379 11.94 9.90 4.51
N HIS A 380 12.97 10.71 4.26
CA HIS A 380 14.28 10.22 3.85
C HIS A 380 15.36 11.26 4.15
N ASP A 381 16.54 10.78 4.56
CA ASP A 381 17.61 11.67 5.00
C ASP A 381 18.55 12.10 3.86
N GLU A 382 18.51 11.43 2.69
CA GLU A 382 19.49 11.64 1.61
C GLU A 382 18.87 11.96 0.23
N TYR A 383 17.55 11.81 0.04
CA TYR A 383 16.93 11.99 -1.27
C TYR A 383 17.13 13.39 -1.85
N LEU A 384 16.80 14.42 -1.07
CA LEU A 384 16.96 15.80 -1.52
C LEU A 384 18.44 16.10 -1.77
N GLN A 385 19.32 15.70 -0.85
CA GLN A 385 20.77 15.89 -0.95
C GLN A 385 21.37 15.27 -2.23
N SER A 386 20.75 14.19 -2.74
CA SER A 386 21.22 13.56 -3.99
C SER A 386 21.19 14.50 -5.19
N PHE A 387 20.27 15.47 -5.23
CA PHE A 387 20.19 16.44 -6.33
C PHE A 387 21.28 17.52 -6.31
N ASN A 388 22.11 17.57 -5.26
CA ASN A 388 23.31 18.41 -5.22
C ASN A 388 24.54 17.69 -5.80
N LEU A 389 24.42 16.38 -6.12
CA LEU A 389 25.51 15.62 -6.72
C LEU A 389 25.61 15.89 -8.22
N PRO A 390 26.84 15.99 -8.78
CA PRO A 390 27.02 16.37 -10.18
C PRO A 390 26.48 15.35 -11.19
N ASN A 391 26.28 14.09 -10.78
CA ASN A 391 25.80 12.99 -11.61
C ASN A 391 24.28 12.74 -11.45
N VAL A 392 23.53 13.57 -10.72
CA VAL A 392 22.09 13.41 -10.56
C VAL A 392 21.35 14.59 -11.18
N HIS A 393 20.49 14.29 -12.14
CA HIS A 393 19.77 15.29 -12.95
C HIS A 393 18.26 15.14 -12.80
N LEU A 394 17.59 16.21 -12.36
CA LEU A 394 16.13 16.27 -12.37
C LEU A 394 15.64 16.60 -13.78
N VAL A 395 14.81 15.75 -14.36
CA VAL A 395 14.06 16.00 -15.60
C VAL A 395 12.61 16.25 -15.23
N ASP A 396 12.27 17.51 -14.99
CA ASP A 396 10.89 17.90 -14.71
C ASP A 396 10.07 17.94 -15.99
N THR A 397 8.95 17.22 -16.01
CA THR A 397 8.07 17.11 -17.18
C THR A 397 6.89 18.09 -17.13
N ASP A 398 6.94 19.08 -16.24
CA ASP A 398 5.86 20.05 -16.03
C ASP A 398 4.47 19.39 -15.84
N GLY A 399 4.43 18.33 -15.04
CA GLY A 399 3.20 17.58 -14.74
C GLY A 399 2.73 16.60 -15.80
N ARG A 400 3.30 16.62 -17.01
CA ARG A 400 2.86 15.77 -18.14
C ARG A 400 3.34 14.32 -18.05
N GLY A 401 4.44 14.07 -17.32
CA GLY A 401 5.16 12.79 -17.35
C GLY A 401 5.88 12.54 -18.67
N VAL A 402 6.64 11.46 -18.74
CA VAL A 402 7.22 10.98 -20.02
C VAL A 402 6.09 10.49 -20.91
N ARG A 403 6.05 10.95 -22.17
CA ARG A 403 4.99 10.64 -23.13
C ARG A 403 5.46 9.87 -24.34
N GLU A 404 6.74 9.94 -24.64
CA GLU A 404 7.33 9.36 -25.84
C GLU A 404 8.66 8.68 -25.50
N MET A 405 8.94 7.57 -26.19
CA MET A 405 10.14 6.78 -26.07
C MET A 405 10.74 6.51 -27.44
N SER A 406 12.05 6.62 -27.55
CA SER A 406 12.81 6.16 -28.72
C SER A 406 13.60 4.89 -28.38
N ALA A 407 14.32 4.34 -29.37
CA ALA A 407 15.27 3.25 -29.16
C ALA A 407 16.38 3.60 -28.15
N ALA A 408 16.76 4.86 -28.06
CA ALA A 408 17.81 5.32 -27.16
C ALA A 408 17.31 5.68 -25.75
N GLY A 409 16.03 6.10 -25.60
CA GLY A 409 15.50 6.46 -24.29
C GLY A 409 14.30 7.42 -24.34
N PRO A 410 13.87 7.94 -23.17
CA PRO A 410 12.75 8.86 -23.05
C PRO A 410 12.96 10.16 -23.81
N ILE A 411 11.87 10.70 -24.40
CA ILE A 411 11.84 12.01 -25.03
C ILE A 411 10.97 12.94 -24.17
N VAL A 412 11.54 14.06 -23.72
CA VAL A 412 10.85 15.09 -22.95
C VAL A 412 11.09 16.44 -23.62
N ASP A 413 10.01 17.13 -23.99
CA ASP A 413 10.05 18.43 -24.68
C ASP A 413 10.93 18.43 -25.95
N GLY A 414 10.89 17.31 -26.71
CA GLY A 414 11.66 17.11 -27.92
C GLY A 414 13.15 16.80 -27.70
N LYS A 415 13.60 16.70 -26.43
CA LYS A 415 14.95 16.27 -26.08
C LYS A 415 14.96 14.79 -25.75
N GLU A 416 15.78 14.04 -26.47
CA GLU A 416 16.06 12.63 -26.20
C GLU A 416 17.09 12.48 -25.07
N PHE A 417 16.87 11.49 -24.19
CA PHE A 417 17.77 11.14 -23.09
C PHE A 417 18.28 9.71 -23.31
N PRO A 418 19.46 9.52 -23.92
CA PRO A 418 20.02 8.19 -24.12
C PRO A 418 20.38 7.54 -22.79
N LEU A 419 19.94 6.29 -22.59
CA LEU A 419 20.10 5.53 -21.37
C LEU A 419 20.61 4.12 -21.66
N ASP A 420 21.40 3.59 -20.73
CA ASP A 420 21.75 2.16 -20.68
C ASP A 420 20.69 1.34 -19.92
N LEU A 421 20.08 1.98 -18.89
CA LEU A 421 19.09 1.36 -18.02
C LEU A 421 17.93 2.32 -17.77
N LEU A 422 16.69 1.81 -17.89
CA LEU A 422 15.48 2.50 -17.50
C LEU A 422 14.76 1.76 -16.39
N ILE A 423 14.52 2.45 -15.25
CA ILE A 423 13.85 1.90 -14.07
C ILE A 423 12.47 2.53 -13.94
N PHE A 424 11.44 1.69 -13.93
CA PHE A 424 10.08 2.14 -13.65
C PHE A 424 9.79 2.10 -12.16
N ALA A 425 9.71 3.28 -11.52
CA ALA A 425 9.23 3.46 -10.15
C ALA A 425 7.81 4.05 -10.16
N SER A 426 6.97 3.51 -11.01
CA SER A 426 5.63 4.01 -11.35
C SER A 426 4.53 3.52 -10.41
N GLY A 427 4.88 2.67 -9.43
CA GLY A 427 3.99 2.24 -8.35
C GLY A 427 3.03 1.12 -8.75
N PHE A 428 1.87 1.10 -8.08
CA PHE A 428 0.94 -0.03 -8.10
C PHE A 428 -0.49 0.43 -8.41
N GLU A 429 -1.31 -0.52 -8.85
CA GLU A 429 -2.75 -0.37 -8.94
C GLU A 429 -3.37 -0.59 -7.55
N VAL A 430 -3.60 0.48 -6.81
CA VAL A 430 -4.12 0.40 -5.42
C VAL A 430 -5.64 0.52 -5.35
N THR A 431 -6.23 1.33 -6.23
CA THR A 431 -7.66 1.66 -6.23
C THR A 431 -8.45 0.99 -7.37
N THR A 432 -7.85 0.06 -8.10
CA THR A 432 -8.55 -0.82 -9.05
C THR A 432 -9.45 -1.81 -8.31
N GLY A 433 -10.44 -2.35 -9.00
CA GLY A 433 -11.37 -3.33 -8.45
C GLY A 433 -10.67 -4.54 -7.81
N LEU A 434 -11.32 -5.15 -6.83
CA LEU A 434 -10.74 -6.32 -6.15
C LEU A 434 -10.49 -7.45 -7.16
N VAL A 435 -11.42 -7.71 -8.07
CA VAL A 435 -11.32 -8.78 -9.09
C VAL A 435 -10.09 -8.59 -9.97
N ASP A 436 -9.83 -7.36 -10.44
CA ASP A 436 -8.63 -7.07 -11.24
C ASP A 436 -7.34 -7.38 -10.49
N ARG A 437 -7.35 -7.21 -9.16
CA ARG A 437 -6.20 -7.51 -8.29
C ARG A 437 -6.08 -8.98 -7.94
N LEU A 438 -7.20 -9.70 -7.81
CA LEU A 438 -7.20 -11.16 -7.57
C LEU A 438 -6.63 -11.93 -8.77
N GLY A 439 -6.92 -11.47 -9.99
CA GLY A 439 -6.53 -12.14 -11.23
C GLY A 439 -7.45 -13.30 -11.61
N PHE A 440 -8.56 -13.48 -10.91
CA PHE A 440 -9.68 -14.38 -11.20
C PHE A 440 -10.97 -13.74 -10.67
N ASP A 441 -12.11 -14.19 -11.17
CA ASP A 441 -13.41 -13.67 -10.76
C ASP A 441 -14.15 -14.71 -9.93
N PRO A 442 -14.34 -14.50 -8.61
CA PRO A 442 -15.13 -15.39 -7.79
C PRO A 442 -16.56 -15.51 -8.28
N VAL A 443 -17.08 -16.73 -8.31
CA VAL A 443 -18.46 -17.07 -8.68
C VAL A 443 -19.24 -17.41 -7.41
N GLY A 444 -20.18 -16.57 -7.04
CA GLY A 444 -21.01 -16.70 -5.84
C GLY A 444 -22.26 -17.55 -6.06
N ARG A 445 -23.33 -17.28 -5.27
CA ARG A 445 -24.65 -17.90 -5.42
C ARG A 445 -25.23 -17.60 -6.80
N ASP A 446 -26.03 -18.53 -7.30
CA ASP A 446 -26.76 -18.41 -8.58
C ASP A 446 -25.84 -18.04 -9.76
N ASP A 447 -24.56 -18.45 -9.69
CA ASP A 447 -23.53 -18.17 -10.68
C ASP A 447 -23.20 -16.67 -10.88
N VAL A 448 -23.51 -15.82 -9.91
CA VAL A 448 -23.18 -14.38 -9.95
C VAL A 448 -21.67 -14.16 -9.86
N LEU A 449 -21.11 -13.38 -10.77
CA LEU A 449 -19.69 -12.98 -10.73
C LEU A 449 -19.47 -11.80 -9.76
N LEU A 450 -18.36 -11.81 -9.03
CA LEU A 450 -18.04 -10.70 -8.13
C LEU A 450 -17.84 -9.39 -8.90
N SER A 451 -17.30 -9.44 -10.13
CA SER A 451 -17.18 -8.29 -11.02
C SER A 451 -18.53 -7.71 -11.42
N GLU A 452 -19.54 -8.54 -11.61
CA GLU A 452 -20.91 -8.12 -11.90
C GLU A 452 -21.56 -7.49 -10.67
N ARG A 453 -21.42 -8.13 -9.49
CA ARG A 453 -21.96 -7.64 -8.22
C ARG A 453 -21.34 -6.29 -7.81
N TRP A 454 -20.05 -6.10 -8.08
CA TRP A 454 -19.30 -4.90 -7.75
C TRP A 454 -19.00 -4.00 -8.96
N HIS A 455 -19.82 -4.07 -10.03
CA HIS A 455 -19.60 -3.32 -11.27
C HIS A 455 -19.55 -1.79 -11.08
N ASP A 456 -20.26 -1.26 -10.09
CA ASP A 456 -20.28 0.16 -9.71
C ASP A 456 -19.39 0.48 -8.50
N GLY A 457 -18.65 -0.50 -7.99
CA GLY A 457 -17.73 -0.42 -6.86
C GLY A 457 -18.01 -1.44 -5.77
N THR A 458 -17.30 -1.32 -4.66
CA THR A 458 -17.40 -2.26 -3.54
C THR A 458 -18.77 -2.21 -2.87
N HIS A 459 -19.33 -3.37 -2.61
CA HIS A 459 -20.50 -3.59 -1.77
C HIS A 459 -20.10 -4.51 -0.63
N SER A 460 -20.12 -4.04 0.60
CA SER A 460 -19.72 -4.85 1.75
C SER A 460 -20.33 -4.35 3.04
N LEU A 461 -20.50 -5.25 4.00
CA LEU A 461 -20.72 -4.91 5.40
C LEU A 461 -19.34 -4.87 6.09
N HIS A 462 -19.03 -3.75 6.74
CA HIS A 462 -17.80 -3.48 7.45
C HIS A 462 -16.51 -3.58 6.59
N GLY A 463 -16.62 -3.61 5.25
CA GLY A 463 -15.47 -3.83 4.37
C GLY A 463 -14.95 -5.28 4.35
N VAL A 464 -15.67 -6.22 4.92
CA VAL A 464 -15.20 -7.59 5.17
C VAL A 464 -16.03 -8.65 4.46
N ILE A 465 -17.36 -8.58 4.52
CA ILE A 465 -18.28 -9.57 3.94
C ILE A 465 -19.22 -8.93 2.94
N THR A 466 -19.67 -9.68 1.96
CA THR A 466 -20.55 -9.21 0.88
C THR A 466 -21.72 -10.18 0.66
N ALA A 467 -22.84 -9.66 0.20
CA ALA A 467 -24.00 -10.46 -0.16
C ALA A 467 -23.72 -11.33 -1.39
N GLU A 468 -24.38 -12.48 -1.50
CA GLU A 468 -24.27 -13.45 -2.58
C GLU A 468 -22.94 -14.21 -2.66
N PHE A 469 -21.98 -13.91 -1.75
CA PHE A 469 -20.68 -14.60 -1.66
C PHE A 469 -20.46 -15.14 -0.23
N PRO A 470 -21.14 -16.23 0.13
CA PRO A 470 -21.09 -16.76 1.49
C PRO A 470 -19.67 -17.16 1.87
N ASN A 471 -19.29 -16.88 3.12
CA ASN A 471 -17.99 -17.26 3.67
C ASN A 471 -16.77 -16.69 2.92
N LEU A 472 -16.96 -15.68 2.07
CA LEU A 472 -15.89 -14.90 1.45
C LEU A 472 -15.58 -13.68 2.32
N PHE A 473 -14.36 -13.62 2.84
CA PHE A 473 -13.87 -12.49 3.64
C PHE A 473 -12.81 -11.72 2.89
N VAL A 474 -12.93 -10.40 2.85
CA VAL A 474 -12.00 -9.51 2.15
C VAL A 474 -11.15 -8.73 3.15
N VAL A 475 -9.84 -8.74 2.99
CA VAL A 475 -8.91 -7.88 3.73
C VAL A 475 -8.56 -6.69 2.84
N SER A 476 -9.26 -5.58 3.03
CA SER A 476 -9.08 -4.33 2.30
C SER A 476 -9.46 -3.14 3.19
N PHE A 477 -8.80 -1.99 3.01
CA PHE A 477 -9.20 -0.76 3.70
C PHE A 477 -10.44 -0.11 3.04
N ILE A 478 -10.84 -0.56 1.86
CA ILE A 478 -12.03 -0.04 1.17
C ILE A 478 -13.27 -0.44 1.99
N GLN A 479 -14.08 0.53 2.36
CA GLN A 479 -15.24 0.41 3.25
C GLN A 479 -14.90 -0.11 4.67
N ALA A 480 -13.63 -0.15 5.03
CA ALA A 480 -13.12 -0.57 6.34
C ALA A 480 -12.32 0.56 7.00
N GLY A 481 -11.75 0.29 8.17
CA GLY A 481 -10.84 1.21 8.86
C GLY A 481 -9.54 1.42 8.08
N PHE A 482 -8.90 2.54 8.32
CA PHE A 482 -7.59 2.85 7.75
C PHE A 482 -6.66 3.39 8.84
N GLY A 483 -5.39 2.97 8.82
CA GLY A 483 -4.33 3.48 9.69
C GLY A 483 -3.03 3.69 8.91
N LEU A 484 -2.26 4.70 9.27
CA LEU A 484 -0.92 4.92 8.70
C LEU A 484 0.02 3.75 9.00
N ASN A 485 -0.06 3.18 10.20
CA ASN A 485 0.48 1.85 10.46
C ASN A 485 -0.47 0.79 9.90
N PHE A 486 -0.22 0.39 8.66
CA PHE A 486 -1.10 -0.55 7.97
C PHE A 486 -1.15 -1.93 8.63
N VAL A 487 -0.09 -2.33 9.33
CA VAL A 487 -0.04 -3.61 10.07
C VAL A 487 -1.03 -3.62 11.23
N HIS A 488 -1.27 -2.49 11.89
CA HIS A 488 -2.31 -2.39 12.92
C HIS A 488 -3.70 -2.68 12.33
N PHE A 489 -4.03 -2.08 11.17
CA PHE A 489 -5.26 -2.39 10.46
C PHE A 489 -5.36 -3.89 10.07
N LEU A 490 -4.26 -4.49 9.58
CA LEU A 490 -4.24 -5.92 9.24
C LEU A 490 -4.48 -6.81 10.45
N SER A 491 -3.94 -6.44 11.62
CA SER A 491 -4.16 -7.18 12.87
C SER A 491 -5.64 -7.14 13.29
N GLU A 492 -6.27 -5.97 13.23
CA GLU A 492 -7.70 -5.82 13.56
C GLU A 492 -8.59 -6.60 12.57
N SER A 493 -8.27 -6.55 11.28
CA SER A 493 -8.99 -7.29 10.25
C SER A 493 -8.86 -8.81 10.44
N ALA A 494 -7.65 -9.29 10.71
CA ALA A 494 -7.39 -10.70 10.98
C ALA A 494 -8.17 -11.20 12.21
N ASN A 495 -8.12 -10.42 13.30
CA ASN A 495 -8.87 -10.71 14.53
C ASN A 495 -10.38 -10.82 14.27
N HIS A 496 -10.96 -9.87 13.53
CA HIS A 496 -12.39 -9.87 13.22
C HIS A 496 -12.80 -11.07 12.35
N ILE A 497 -12.09 -11.32 11.26
CA ILE A 497 -12.38 -12.42 10.32
C ILE A 497 -12.24 -13.78 11.00
N THR A 498 -11.16 -13.99 11.74
CA THR A 498 -10.91 -15.29 12.41
C THR A 498 -11.85 -15.51 13.58
N TRP A 499 -12.35 -14.43 14.23
CA TRP A 499 -13.43 -14.53 15.20
C TRP A 499 -14.74 -15.01 14.54
N LEU A 500 -15.12 -14.43 13.38
CA LEU A 500 -16.30 -14.85 12.60
C LEU A 500 -16.22 -16.33 12.23
N ILE A 501 -15.09 -16.77 11.69
CA ILE A 501 -14.85 -18.17 11.33
C ILE A 501 -15.02 -19.06 12.55
N LYS A 502 -14.37 -18.72 13.67
CA LYS A 502 -14.47 -19.49 14.93
C LYS A 502 -15.90 -19.54 15.44
N HIS A 503 -16.60 -18.40 15.37
CA HIS A 503 -18.01 -18.34 15.79
C HIS A 503 -18.88 -19.27 14.93
N CYS A 504 -18.77 -19.20 13.59
CA CYS A 504 -19.51 -20.06 12.68
C CYS A 504 -19.25 -21.56 12.96
N LEU A 505 -17.97 -21.95 13.08
CA LEU A 505 -17.59 -23.33 13.38
C LEU A 505 -18.14 -23.80 14.73
N THR A 506 -18.12 -22.93 15.75
CA THR A 506 -18.59 -23.27 17.10
C THR A 506 -20.11 -23.39 17.16
N GLN A 507 -20.84 -22.55 16.43
CA GLN A 507 -22.31 -22.53 16.41
C GLN A 507 -22.92 -23.46 15.33
N GLY A 508 -22.08 -24.11 14.50
CA GLY A 508 -22.54 -24.95 13.39
C GLY A 508 -23.21 -24.15 12.27
N ILE A 509 -22.81 -22.88 12.09
CA ILE A 509 -23.28 -22.03 11.00
C ILE A 509 -22.52 -22.43 9.74
N ALA A 510 -23.26 -22.95 8.75
CA ALA A 510 -22.65 -23.45 7.51
C ALA A 510 -22.19 -22.33 6.58
N SER A 511 -22.92 -21.21 6.55
CA SER A 511 -22.59 -20.06 5.71
C SER A 511 -23.00 -18.75 6.38
N ILE A 512 -22.18 -17.71 6.17
CA ILE A 512 -22.42 -16.33 6.59
C ILE A 512 -22.11 -15.39 5.43
N GLU A 513 -22.98 -14.43 5.18
CA GLU A 513 -22.82 -13.40 4.17
C GLU A 513 -23.56 -12.13 4.63
N ALA A 514 -23.28 -10.97 4.06
CA ALA A 514 -24.04 -9.77 4.33
C ALA A 514 -25.44 -9.82 3.69
N THR A 515 -26.39 -9.07 4.25
CA THR A 515 -27.62 -8.75 3.51
C THR A 515 -27.39 -7.51 2.64
N VAL A 516 -28.10 -7.38 1.52
CA VAL A 516 -28.02 -6.23 0.62
C VAL A 516 -28.38 -4.93 1.36
N GLU A 517 -29.37 -5.00 2.23
CA GLU A 517 -29.83 -3.87 3.03
C GLU A 517 -28.71 -3.39 3.99
N ALA A 518 -28.00 -4.31 4.63
CA ALA A 518 -26.91 -3.97 5.55
C ALA A 518 -25.71 -3.36 4.82
N GLU A 519 -25.37 -3.82 3.62
CA GLU A 519 -24.35 -3.21 2.77
C GLU A 519 -24.72 -1.76 2.42
N ASP A 520 -25.97 -1.52 2.04
CA ASP A 520 -26.45 -0.18 1.69
C ASP A 520 -26.47 0.76 2.92
N GLU A 521 -26.92 0.29 4.07
CA GLU A 521 -26.90 1.05 5.33
C GLU A 521 -25.46 1.38 5.75
N TRP A 522 -24.54 0.44 5.58
CA TRP A 522 -23.12 0.65 5.84
C TRP A 522 -22.56 1.73 4.92
N LEU A 523 -22.82 1.64 3.62
CA LEU A 523 -22.39 2.64 2.65
C LEU A 523 -22.94 4.04 2.98
N GLN A 524 -24.20 4.13 3.37
CA GLN A 524 -24.79 5.41 3.81
C GLN A 524 -24.08 5.95 5.07
N THR A 525 -23.69 5.07 5.98
CA THR A 525 -22.89 5.45 7.17
C THR A 525 -21.55 6.03 6.79
N LEU A 526 -20.86 5.43 5.82
CA LEU A 526 -19.60 5.95 5.28
C LEU A 526 -19.81 7.32 4.61
N TRP A 527 -20.81 7.47 3.76
CA TRP A 527 -21.06 8.70 3.01
C TRP A 527 -21.49 9.88 3.87
N LYS A 528 -22.29 9.66 4.91
CA LYS A 528 -22.71 10.72 5.85
C LYS A 528 -21.53 11.47 6.47
N ARG A 529 -20.39 10.79 6.63
CA ARG A 529 -19.18 11.35 7.26
C ARG A 529 -18.08 11.69 6.26
N SER A 530 -18.13 11.17 5.02
CA SER A 530 -17.05 11.34 4.04
C SER A 530 -17.14 12.62 3.20
N GLY A 531 -18.19 13.43 3.35
CA GLY A 531 -18.42 14.61 2.51
C GLY A 531 -17.26 15.62 2.51
N ALA A 532 -16.65 15.87 3.66
CA ALA A 532 -15.49 16.76 3.78
C ALA A 532 -14.25 16.17 3.07
N ILE A 533 -14.00 14.87 3.23
CA ILE A 533 -12.90 14.16 2.56
C ILE A 533 -13.11 14.16 1.03
N ALA A 534 -14.33 13.92 0.58
CA ALA A 534 -14.67 13.98 -0.84
C ALA A 534 -14.46 15.39 -1.41
N GLN A 535 -14.79 16.44 -0.66
CA GLN A 535 -14.57 17.83 -1.07
C GLN A 535 -13.06 18.15 -1.13
N TYR A 536 -12.28 17.71 -0.14
CA TYR A 536 -10.82 17.85 -0.14
C TYR A 536 -10.19 17.15 -1.35
N ASN A 537 -10.57 15.91 -1.62
CA ASN A 537 -10.06 15.14 -2.75
C ASN A 537 -10.32 15.79 -4.12
N LYS A 538 -11.34 16.65 -4.25
CA LYS A 538 -11.60 17.41 -5.50
C LYS A 538 -10.50 18.42 -5.81
N THR A 539 -9.79 18.91 -4.83
CA THR A 539 -8.69 19.88 -4.98
C THR A 539 -7.33 19.21 -5.10
N CYS A 540 -7.26 17.90 -4.85
CA CYS A 540 -6.01 17.15 -4.85
C CYS A 540 -5.41 16.94 -6.24
N THR A 541 -4.09 17.00 -6.32
CA THR A 541 -3.35 16.52 -7.49
C THR A 541 -3.62 15.03 -7.72
N PRO A 542 -3.68 14.54 -8.97
CA PRO A 542 -3.87 13.13 -9.28
C PRO A 542 -2.86 12.23 -8.58
N SER A 543 -3.36 11.17 -7.95
CA SER A 543 -2.57 10.16 -7.26
C SER A 543 -3.36 8.84 -7.14
N TYR A 544 -2.70 7.77 -6.75
CA TYR A 544 -3.38 6.49 -6.46
C TYR A 544 -4.42 6.60 -5.34
N GLY A 545 -4.26 7.54 -4.40
CA GLY A 545 -5.19 7.73 -3.28
C GLY A 545 -6.52 8.41 -3.68
N ASN A 546 -6.60 9.00 -4.88
CA ASN A 546 -7.82 9.65 -5.39
C ASN A 546 -8.19 9.17 -6.80
N SER A 547 -7.84 7.93 -7.14
CA SER A 547 -8.11 7.32 -8.46
C SER A 547 -7.64 8.18 -9.64
N GLU A 548 -6.44 8.79 -9.53
CA GLU A 548 -5.86 9.72 -10.50
C GLU A 548 -6.78 10.93 -10.79
N GLY A 549 -7.60 11.33 -9.82
CA GLY A 549 -8.53 12.46 -9.93
C GLY A 549 -9.88 12.10 -10.57
N ALA A 550 -10.12 10.83 -10.87
CA ALA A 550 -11.40 10.37 -11.46
C ALA A 550 -12.57 10.55 -10.48
N ARG A 551 -13.74 10.89 -11.04
CA ARG A 551 -15.00 11.09 -10.30
C ARG A 551 -16.02 10.04 -10.75
N THR A 552 -15.87 8.82 -10.28
CA THR A 552 -16.74 7.69 -10.64
C THR A 552 -17.48 7.16 -9.43
N MET A 553 -18.55 6.39 -9.63
CA MET A 553 -19.21 5.64 -8.55
C MET A 553 -18.25 4.66 -7.90
N LEU A 554 -17.38 4.02 -8.66
CA LEU A 554 -16.30 3.17 -8.15
C LEU A 554 -15.45 3.91 -7.10
N ALA A 555 -15.03 5.15 -7.39
CA ALA A 555 -14.28 5.98 -6.45
C ALA A 555 -15.12 6.40 -5.23
N ALA A 556 -16.42 6.66 -5.41
CA ALA A 556 -17.31 7.03 -4.31
C ALA A 556 -17.59 5.86 -3.36
N ARG A 557 -17.74 4.63 -3.89
CA ARG A 557 -17.87 3.40 -3.10
C ARG A 557 -16.53 2.94 -2.51
N GLY A 558 -15.40 3.44 -3.03
CA GLY A 558 -14.07 3.24 -2.49
C GLY A 558 -13.78 4.00 -1.19
N ALA A 559 -14.79 4.61 -0.55
CA ALA A 559 -14.64 5.33 0.70
C ALA A 559 -14.10 4.43 1.82
N VAL A 560 -13.24 4.98 2.68
CA VAL A 560 -12.80 4.33 3.93
C VAL A 560 -13.73 4.75 5.07
N TYR A 561 -13.71 4.00 6.18
CA TYR A 561 -14.43 4.39 7.39
C TYR A 561 -13.93 5.76 7.87
N PRO A 562 -14.80 6.75 8.01
CA PRO A 562 -14.42 8.13 8.30
C PRO A 562 -14.25 8.38 9.81
N GLY A 563 -13.45 7.57 10.44
CA GLY A 563 -13.06 7.64 11.85
C GLY A 563 -11.63 7.12 12.01
N SER A 564 -11.13 7.12 13.24
CA SER A 564 -9.85 6.46 13.50
C SER A 564 -9.96 4.95 13.30
N LEU A 565 -8.84 4.28 13.06
CA LEU A 565 -8.77 2.82 13.07
C LEU A 565 -9.30 2.25 14.40
N LEU A 566 -9.02 2.93 15.52
CA LEU A 566 -9.50 2.49 16.83
C LEU A 566 -11.02 2.62 16.98
N ALA A 567 -11.62 3.66 16.42
CA ALA A 567 -13.08 3.80 16.40
C ALA A 567 -13.74 2.73 15.53
N TYR A 568 -13.10 2.34 14.43
CA TYR A 568 -13.55 1.21 13.61
C TYR A 568 -13.39 -0.13 14.34
N ALA A 569 -12.26 -0.38 15.00
CA ALA A 569 -12.04 -1.59 15.79
C ALA A 569 -13.08 -1.71 16.92
N ALA A 570 -13.36 -0.60 17.63
CA ALA A 570 -14.40 -0.57 18.67
C ALA A 570 -15.80 -0.88 18.11
N LEU A 571 -16.15 -0.35 16.92
CA LEU A 571 -17.41 -0.69 16.25
C LEU A 571 -17.50 -2.20 15.96
N LEU A 572 -16.43 -2.81 15.48
CA LEU A 572 -16.39 -4.26 15.23
C LEU A 572 -16.49 -5.07 16.52
N ASP A 573 -15.84 -4.60 17.61
CA ASP A 573 -15.93 -5.22 18.94
C ASP A 573 -17.36 -5.17 19.48
N ASP A 574 -18.02 -4.01 19.41
CA ASP A 574 -19.40 -3.85 19.85
C ASP A 574 -20.35 -4.76 19.05
N TRP A 575 -20.15 -4.86 17.73
CA TRP A 575 -20.94 -5.73 16.88
C TRP A 575 -20.74 -7.22 17.24
N ARG A 576 -19.48 -7.67 17.48
CA ARG A 576 -19.20 -9.04 17.93
C ARG A 576 -19.80 -9.34 19.29
N ASN A 577 -19.69 -8.39 20.23
CA ASN A 577 -20.18 -8.53 21.60
C ASN A 577 -21.71 -8.55 21.68
N ALA A 578 -22.41 -7.92 20.74
CA ALA A 578 -23.86 -8.02 20.63
C ALA A 578 -24.32 -9.46 20.32
N GLY A 579 -23.49 -10.26 19.63
CA GLY A 579 -23.73 -11.68 19.36
C GLY A 579 -24.90 -11.98 18.41
N THR A 580 -25.55 -10.96 17.86
CA THR A 580 -26.71 -11.11 16.97
C THR A 580 -26.30 -11.29 15.52
N LEU A 581 -25.03 -11.01 15.16
CA LEU A 581 -24.53 -10.95 13.78
C LEU A 581 -25.43 -10.10 12.89
N GLU A 582 -25.83 -8.91 13.36
CA GLU A 582 -26.77 -8.04 12.67
C GLU A 582 -26.29 -7.70 11.25
N GLY A 583 -27.19 -7.86 10.27
CA GLY A 583 -26.89 -7.62 8.85
C GLY A 583 -26.29 -8.80 8.10
N THR A 584 -26.26 -9.98 8.74
CA THR A 584 -25.79 -11.21 8.09
C THR A 584 -26.86 -12.28 8.00
#